data_db046502d794c6397df6fe294b18c75a
#
_entry.id   db046502d794c6397df6fe294b18c75a
#
_cell.length_a   1.000
_cell.length_b   1.000
_cell.length_c   1.000
_cell.angle_alpha   90.00
_cell.angle_beta   90.00
_cell.angle_gamma   90.00
#
_symmetry.space_group_name_H-M   'P 1'
#
loop_
_entity.id
_entity.type
_entity.pdbx_description
1 polymer ?
#
loop_
_entity_poly.entity_id
_entity_poly.type
_entity_poly.pdbx_seq_one_letter_code
_entity_poly.pdbx_strand_id
1 'polypeptide(L)'
;MPVKDQNLRRYIIMSSSGYLDASLTSTSLRPSTNMVAVSARAEAVTPAPQMRVLDALHENGPKLVEMSAEGELSLRLSVPGLKIVPEVFYHRQWQRFRIHQRPAKSGKAKSPEAKKKAGSRTMKVAKASVTAAGFNVTVTDASNGTPIKGAQIVAFTNFKAREGASATTDANGRAKLNGLTSSRKLERVYIYAPAGSWGLYATNTTGSKLSKVKLKPINVTDPSLLLTQLYSSLPATTGQGVTVGIIDSGVDGTHPDLQNVTGGLNCVGDEVRNNPAASTNWRPALKEGEHGTHVAGIVGGHGPASGFRGVAPGVDLRSYRVFPDAGGGASNFDIAKAIDTAVADKCDIVNMSLGGGPKDDLTHAAIDRAIAEGVVVIVAAGNDNRQPVSFPAAFTECVAVSAMGRVGSFPKEAVGTGDIAPPKGAPSTQDFLAGFSNFGTEIDTTGAGVEIVSTLPGKGHGSMSGTSMASPAVAGFAAHLLSINPAVKQKVGANRSRALKDALYASCKPEGFGRDFEGFGLPLP
;
A
#
# COMPACT_ATOMS: atom_id res chain seq x y z
N MET A 1 -35.10 26.39 8.27
CA MET A 1 -33.73 26.53 7.75
C MET A 1 -33.02 25.24 8.09
N PRO A 2 -32.38 24.53 7.16
CA PRO A 2 -31.62 23.34 7.52
C PRO A 2 -30.41 23.78 8.35
N VAL A 3 -30.22 23.17 9.51
CA VAL A 3 -29.06 23.33 10.38
C VAL A 3 -27.85 22.87 9.58
N LYS A 4 -26.93 23.79 9.27
CA LYS A 4 -25.68 23.50 8.61
C LYS A 4 -24.83 22.59 9.50
N ASP A 5 -24.41 21.50 8.90
CA ASP A 5 -23.29 20.60 9.22
C ASP A 5 -22.64 20.81 10.59
N GLN A 6 -23.15 20.09 11.57
CA GLN A 6 -22.37 19.69 12.71
C GLN A 6 -21.22 18.83 12.17
N ASN A 7 -19.99 19.06 12.65
CA ASN A 7 -18.79 18.29 12.28
C ASN A 7 -18.97 16.80 12.58
N LEU A 8 -19.63 16.07 11.69
CA LEU A 8 -19.81 14.63 11.81
C LEU A 8 -18.45 13.94 11.59
N ARG A 9 -18.17 12.96 12.44
CA ARG A 9 -16.95 12.13 12.35
C ARG A 9 -17.36 10.69 12.23
N ARG A 10 -16.48 9.91 11.64
CA ARG A 10 -16.66 8.46 11.51
C ARG A 10 -16.01 7.74 12.66
N TYR A 11 -16.75 6.79 13.20
CA TYR A 11 -16.35 5.93 14.28
C TYR A 11 -16.74 4.50 13.98
N ILE A 12 -16.05 3.58 14.62
CA ILE A 12 -16.41 2.18 14.64
C ILE A 12 -16.94 1.88 16.04
N ILE A 13 -18.14 1.33 16.12
CA ILE A 13 -18.73 0.85 17.35
C ILE A 13 -18.63 -0.66 17.42
N MET A 14 -18.16 -1.17 18.55
CA MET A 14 -17.95 -2.59 18.83
C MET A 14 -18.38 -2.88 20.26
N SER A 15 -18.91 -4.08 20.51
CA SER A 15 -19.11 -4.56 21.86
C SER A 15 -17.83 -5.12 22.45
N SER A 16 -17.61 -4.95 23.74
CA SER A 16 -16.53 -5.63 24.47
C SER A 16 -16.74 -7.15 24.56
N SER A 17 -17.98 -7.63 24.39
CA SER A 17 -18.35 -9.05 24.40
C SER A 17 -18.41 -9.69 23.00
N GLY A 18 -18.13 -8.93 21.93
CA GLY A 18 -18.21 -9.41 20.55
C GLY A 18 -19.61 -9.32 19.91
N TYR A 19 -20.67 -9.08 20.69
CA TYR A 19 -22.05 -8.92 20.21
C TYR A 19 -22.59 -7.54 20.56
N LEU A 20 -23.16 -6.84 19.59
CA LEU A 20 -23.93 -5.61 19.83
C LEU A 20 -25.36 -5.98 20.21
N ASP A 21 -25.92 -5.28 21.23
CA ASP A 21 -27.31 -5.46 21.65
C ASP A 21 -28.29 -5.26 20.48
N ALA A 22 -29.36 -6.04 20.45
CA ALA A 22 -30.42 -5.98 19.44
C ALA A 22 -31.02 -4.58 19.27
N SER A 23 -31.02 -3.75 20.30
CA SER A 23 -31.45 -2.33 20.24
C SER A 23 -30.57 -1.48 19.33
N LEU A 24 -29.28 -1.85 19.17
CA LEU A 24 -28.33 -1.23 18.24
C LEU A 24 -28.29 -1.93 16.88
N THR A 25 -28.90 -3.13 16.78
CA THR A 25 -28.91 -3.95 15.56
C THR A 25 -30.21 -3.86 14.78
N SER A 26 -31.32 -3.45 15.43
CA SER A 26 -32.68 -3.46 14.86
C SER A 26 -32.95 -2.40 13.79
N THR A 27 -31.93 -1.63 13.40
CA THR A 27 -32.07 -0.72 12.28
C THR A 27 -31.82 -1.48 10.98
N SER A 28 -32.87 -1.75 10.25
CA SER A 28 -32.85 -2.31 8.89
C SER A 28 -31.72 -1.67 8.07
N LEU A 29 -30.75 -2.49 7.67
CA LEU A 29 -29.67 -2.16 6.75
C LEU A 29 -30.25 -1.88 5.35
N ARG A 30 -30.91 -0.74 5.20
CA ARG A 30 -31.08 -0.13 3.88
C ARG A 30 -30.08 1.03 3.81
N PRO A 31 -29.23 1.09 2.79
CA PRO A 31 -28.35 2.24 2.56
C PRO A 31 -29.24 3.39 2.08
N SER A 32 -29.91 4.08 2.99
CA SER A 32 -30.57 5.35 2.70
C SER A 32 -31.12 5.98 3.98
N THR A 33 -30.72 7.19 4.26
CA THR A 33 -31.48 8.30 4.89
C THR A 33 -32.10 8.14 6.27
N ASN A 34 -31.93 7.05 7.02
CA ASN A 34 -32.55 6.92 8.34
C ASN A 34 -31.55 7.21 9.47
N MET A 35 -31.74 8.37 10.07
CA MET A 35 -31.11 8.73 11.34
C MET A 35 -31.80 7.95 12.45
N VAL A 36 -31.03 7.13 13.18
CA VAL A 36 -31.54 6.39 14.33
C VAL A 36 -31.38 7.23 15.57
N ALA A 37 -32.50 7.58 16.19
CA ALA A 37 -32.52 8.12 17.52
C ALA A 37 -32.38 6.98 18.54
N VAL A 38 -31.26 6.94 19.27
CA VAL A 38 -31.11 6.03 20.42
C VAL A 38 -31.87 6.68 21.60
N SER A 39 -33.05 6.16 21.93
CA SER A 39 -33.82 6.65 23.09
C SER A 39 -33.18 6.10 24.37
N ALA A 40 -32.48 6.94 25.11
CA ALA A 40 -32.17 6.67 26.51
C ALA A 40 -33.40 7.03 27.37
N ARG A 41 -33.83 6.11 28.23
CA ARG A 41 -34.74 6.45 29.34
C ARG A 41 -33.98 7.29 30.36
N ALA A 42 -34.06 8.59 30.25
CA ALA A 42 -33.75 9.53 31.31
C ALA A 42 -34.50 10.84 31.04
N GLU A 43 -35.23 11.32 32.06
CA GLU A 43 -35.92 12.60 32.07
C GLU A 43 -34.89 13.75 32.00
N ALA A 44 -34.56 14.18 30.82
CA ALA A 44 -34.05 15.50 30.49
C ALA A 44 -34.09 15.63 28.97
N VAL A 45 -34.67 16.70 28.48
CA VAL A 45 -34.79 17.02 27.04
C VAL A 45 -33.41 17.34 26.47
N THR A 46 -32.61 16.30 26.22
CA THR A 46 -31.47 16.36 25.31
C THR A 46 -31.90 15.71 24.00
N PRO A 47 -31.70 16.35 22.84
CA PRO A 47 -32.00 15.72 21.57
C PRO A 47 -31.21 14.40 21.49
N ALA A 48 -31.89 13.32 21.10
CA ALA A 48 -31.27 12.02 20.94
C ALA A 48 -30.02 12.16 20.01
N PRO A 49 -28.91 11.50 20.37
CA PRO A 49 -27.69 11.62 19.58
C PRO A 49 -27.95 11.15 18.14
N GLN A 50 -27.69 12.03 17.18
CA GLN A 50 -27.87 11.72 15.78
C GLN A 50 -26.71 10.83 15.35
N MET A 51 -26.96 9.53 15.21
CA MET A 51 -26.03 8.54 14.72
C MET A 51 -26.57 7.93 13.42
N ARG A 52 -25.74 7.88 12.39
CA ARG A 52 -26.04 7.21 11.13
C ARG A 52 -25.14 6.00 10.97
N VAL A 53 -25.71 4.81 10.86
CA VAL A 53 -24.98 3.59 10.50
C VAL A 53 -24.67 3.65 9.01
N LEU A 54 -23.37 3.57 8.67
CA LEU A 54 -22.89 3.57 7.29
C LEU A 54 -22.72 2.15 6.74
N ASP A 55 -22.14 1.24 7.56
CA ASP A 55 -21.89 -0.15 7.17
C ASP A 55 -21.81 -1.04 8.42
N ALA A 56 -21.87 -2.36 8.25
CA ALA A 56 -21.69 -3.36 9.29
C ALA A 56 -20.88 -4.54 8.76
N LEU A 57 -19.93 -5.04 9.56
CA LEU A 57 -19.20 -6.26 9.19
C LEU A 57 -20.12 -7.48 9.18
N HIS A 58 -20.95 -7.60 10.23
CA HIS A 58 -21.99 -8.64 10.36
C HIS A 58 -23.21 -8.02 11.02
N GLU A 59 -24.33 -8.72 11.01
CA GLU A 59 -25.58 -8.24 11.61
C GLU A 59 -25.40 -7.75 13.05
N ASN A 60 -24.75 -8.54 13.91
CA ASN A 60 -24.48 -8.22 15.32
C ASN A 60 -23.01 -7.84 15.58
N GLY A 61 -22.25 -7.53 14.54
CA GLY A 61 -20.83 -7.21 14.61
C GLY A 61 -20.53 -5.71 14.60
N PRO A 62 -19.25 -5.36 14.49
CA PRO A 62 -18.80 -3.98 14.41
C PRO A 62 -19.52 -3.19 13.31
N LYS A 63 -19.85 -1.93 13.61
CA LYS A 63 -20.53 -1.02 12.69
C LYS A 63 -19.71 0.23 12.47
N LEU A 64 -19.60 0.66 11.21
CA LEU A 64 -19.10 1.97 10.84
C LEU A 64 -20.27 2.96 10.96
N VAL A 65 -20.07 4.00 11.75
CA VAL A 65 -21.11 5.01 12.02
C VAL A 65 -20.56 6.41 11.82
N GLU A 66 -21.49 7.33 11.57
CA GLU A 66 -21.21 8.76 11.49
C GLU A 66 -22.03 9.46 12.57
N MET A 67 -21.37 10.25 13.45
CA MET A 67 -22.01 10.98 14.54
C MET A 67 -21.23 12.23 14.93
N SER A 68 -21.89 13.16 15.65
CA SER A 68 -21.22 14.32 16.24
C SER A 68 -20.41 13.93 17.49
N ALA A 69 -19.53 14.82 17.96
CA ALA A 69 -18.79 14.61 19.20
C ALA A 69 -19.71 14.51 20.42
N GLU A 70 -20.81 15.24 20.41
CA GLU A 70 -21.82 15.14 21.49
C GLU A 70 -22.55 13.78 21.41
N GLY A 71 -22.84 13.30 20.22
CA GLY A 71 -23.41 11.97 19.99
C GLY A 71 -22.50 10.85 20.49
N GLU A 72 -21.20 10.96 20.22
CA GLU A 72 -20.20 10.02 20.75
C GLU A 72 -20.20 10.00 22.29
N LEU A 73 -20.12 11.18 22.93
CA LEU A 73 -20.10 11.27 24.38
C LEU A 73 -21.38 10.70 25.00
N SER A 74 -22.53 11.05 24.43
CA SER A 74 -23.85 10.54 24.89
C SER A 74 -23.91 9.01 24.80
N LEU A 75 -23.43 8.43 23.68
CA LEU A 75 -23.43 6.99 23.48
C LEU A 75 -22.50 6.26 24.47
N ARG A 76 -21.32 6.82 24.76
CA ARG A 76 -20.40 6.28 25.77
C ARG A 76 -21.00 6.28 27.18
N LEU A 77 -21.79 7.30 27.53
CA LEU A 77 -22.44 7.42 28.84
C LEU A 77 -23.65 6.51 28.97
N SER A 78 -24.39 6.29 27.87
CA SER A 78 -25.67 5.55 27.91
C SER A 78 -25.52 4.03 27.72
N VAL A 79 -24.40 3.57 27.10
CA VAL A 79 -24.18 2.14 26.83
C VAL A 79 -22.81 1.71 27.38
N PRO A 80 -22.75 1.33 28.69
CA PRO A 80 -21.54 0.81 29.30
C PRO A 80 -21.04 -0.46 28.57
N GLY A 81 -19.72 -0.53 28.30
CA GLY A 81 -19.12 -1.67 27.59
C GLY A 81 -19.10 -1.55 26.06
N LEU A 82 -19.67 -0.48 25.50
CA LEU A 82 -19.50 -0.18 24.09
C LEU A 82 -18.13 0.45 23.83
N LYS A 83 -17.35 -0.17 22.93
CA LYS A 83 -16.13 0.45 22.42
C LYS A 83 -16.46 1.33 21.23
N ILE A 84 -16.07 2.60 21.31
CA ILE A 84 -16.18 3.56 20.21
C ILE A 84 -14.76 4.00 19.86
N VAL A 85 -14.28 3.61 18.67
CA VAL A 85 -12.95 3.92 18.20
C VAL A 85 -13.02 4.73 16.89
N PRO A 86 -12.06 5.62 16.61
CA PRO A 86 -12.07 6.35 15.34
C PRO A 86 -11.83 5.42 14.16
N GLU A 87 -12.36 5.77 12.98
CA GLU A 87 -11.91 5.19 11.74
C GLU A 87 -10.44 5.61 11.50
N VAL A 88 -9.56 4.64 11.23
CA VAL A 88 -8.15 4.88 10.96
C VAL A 88 -7.77 4.36 9.58
N PHE A 89 -6.68 4.90 9.02
CA PHE A 89 -6.28 4.61 7.66
C PHE A 89 -4.86 4.09 7.58
N TYR A 90 -4.66 3.08 6.76
CA TYR A 90 -3.38 2.46 6.45
C TYR A 90 -2.95 2.79 5.02
N HIS A 91 -1.65 2.75 4.76
CA HIS A 91 -1.08 3.14 3.48
C HIS A 91 -0.29 2.00 2.85
N ARG A 92 -0.17 2.01 1.51
CA ARG A 92 0.67 1.07 0.76
C ARG A 92 2.13 1.22 1.19
N GLN A 93 2.80 0.11 1.43
CA GLN A 93 4.19 0.08 1.90
C GLN A 93 5.17 -0.08 0.73
N TRP A 94 5.21 0.91 -0.16
CA TRP A 94 6.17 1.03 -1.24
C TRP A 94 7.02 2.31 -1.15
N GLN A 95 8.25 2.24 -1.65
CA GLN A 95 9.18 3.35 -1.56
C GLN A 95 9.04 4.27 -2.77
N ARG A 96 8.42 5.43 -2.58
CA ARG A 96 8.25 6.45 -3.61
C ARG A 96 8.33 7.85 -3.03
N PHE A 97 9.36 8.59 -3.42
CA PHE A 97 9.57 9.95 -2.92
C PHE A 97 8.72 10.97 -3.66
N ARG A 98 8.26 11.99 -2.93
CA ARG A 98 7.49 13.11 -3.48
C ARG A 98 8.03 14.44 -2.97
N ILE A 99 7.88 15.50 -3.76
CA ILE A 99 8.14 16.88 -3.34
C ILE A 99 6.99 17.34 -2.46
N HIS A 100 7.31 17.98 -1.34
CA HIS A 100 6.30 18.68 -0.56
C HIS A 100 5.84 19.93 -1.35
N GLN A 101 4.61 19.93 -1.82
CA GLN A 101 4.01 21.14 -2.36
C GLN A 101 3.82 22.13 -1.20
N ARG A 102 4.57 23.24 -1.21
CA ARG A 102 4.21 24.36 -0.32
C ARG A 102 2.77 24.76 -0.68
N PRO A 103 1.84 24.88 0.31
CA PRO A 103 0.53 25.44 0.01
C PRO A 103 0.74 26.79 -0.66
N ALA A 104 0.08 27.01 -1.79
CA ALA A 104 0.10 28.31 -2.45
C ALA A 104 -0.20 29.35 -1.38
N LYS A 105 0.68 30.35 -1.20
CA LYS A 105 0.41 31.45 -0.28
C LYS A 105 -0.96 31.99 -0.67
N SER A 106 -1.98 31.72 0.14
CA SER A 106 -3.29 32.33 -0.01
C SER A 106 -3.04 33.81 0.07
N GLY A 107 -3.20 34.53 -1.05
CA GLY A 107 -3.15 35.97 -1.07
C GLY A 107 -4.13 36.44 0.00
N LYS A 108 -3.62 37.12 1.03
CA LYS A 108 -4.47 37.76 2.02
C LYS A 108 -5.48 38.61 1.26
N ALA A 109 -6.73 38.18 1.30
CA ALA A 109 -7.84 39.05 0.89
C ALA A 109 -7.74 40.33 1.73
N LYS A 110 -7.36 41.42 1.08
CA LYS A 110 -7.46 42.76 1.70
C LYS A 110 -8.94 43.03 1.88
N SER A 111 -9.36 43.17 3.12
CA SER A 111 -10.65 43.75 3.47
C SER A 111 -10.83 45.13 2.81
N PRO A 112 -12.02 45.45 2.34
CA PRO A 112 -12.27 46.77 1.73
C PRO A 112 -12.66 47.75 2.82
N GLU A 113 -11.72 48.57 3.29
CA GLU A 113 -12.09 49.86 3.94
C GLU A 113 -11.08 50.96 3.65
N ALA A 114 -11.69 52.03 3.26
CA ALA A 114 -11.31 53.43 3.31
C ALA A 114 -11.01 54.13 1.96
N LYS A 115 -11.94 55.02 1.71
CA LYS A 115 -12.05 55.99 0.61
C LYS A 115 -11.01 57.10 0.64
N LYS A 116 -10.76 57.63 -0.61
CA LYS A 116 -10.49 59.02 -1.06
C LYS A 116 -9.03 59.48 -1.14
N LYS A 117 -8.52 59.80 -2.26
CA LYS A 117 -8.59 60.94 -3.17
C LYS A 117 -7.43 60.93 -4.20
N ALA A 118 -7.82 61.11 -5.43
CA ALA A 118 -7.25 61.86 -6.54
C ALA A 118 -5.72 61.94 -6.76
N GLY A 119 -5.32 61.58 -7.99
CA GLY A 119 -4.02 61.95 -8.58
C GLY A 119 -3.67 61.02 -9.76
N SER A 120 -4.11 61.43 -10.98
CA SER A 120 -3.77 60.81 -12.26
C SER A 120 -2.26 60.76 -12.48
N ARG A 121 -1.69 59.55 -12.65
CA ARG A 121 -0.53 59.30 -13.51
C ARG A 121 -0.56 57.84 -13.94
N THR A 122 -0.92 57.63 -15.18
CA THR A 122 -0.85 56.31 -15.86
C THR A 122 0.61 55.89 -15.99
N MET A 123 1.07 55.05 -15.06
CA MET A 123 2.23 54.19 -15.30
C MET A 123 1.72 52.85 -15.86
N LYS A 124 2.00 52.61 -17.14
CA LYS A 124 1.91 51.27 -17.73
C LYS A 124 2.84 50.36 -16.95
N VAL A 125 2.30 49.61 -15.98
CA VAL A 125 3.00 48.45 -15.41
C VAL A 125 2.95 47.35 -16.45
N ALA A 126 4.06 47.18 -17.15
CA ALA A 126 4.28 45.98 -17.95
C ALA A 126 4.10 44.77 -17.02
N LYS A 127 3.07 43.96 -17.25
CA LYS A 127 2.97 42.62 -16.70
C LYS A 127 4.13 41.82 -17.29
N ALA A 128 5.27 41.83 -16.62
CA ALA A 128 6.28 40.83 -16.83
C ALA A 128 5.64 39.51 -16.40
N SER A 129 5.20 38.68 -17.34
CA SER A 129 4.95 37.27 -17.12
C SER A 129 6.33 36.69 -16.78
N VAL A 130 6.59 36.50 -15.48
CA VAL A 130 7.73 35.70 -15.03
C VAL A 130 7.40 34.29 -15.49
N THR A 131 7.84 33.93 -16.68
CA THR A 131 7.91 32.52 -17.09
C THR A 131 8.81 31.87 -16.07
N ALA A 132 8.22 31.07 -15.17
CA ALA A 132 8.96 30.37 -14.13
C ALA A 132 10.12 29.63 -14.79
N ALA A 133 11.37 29.96 -14.40
CA ALA A 133 12.56 29.30 -14.90
C ALA A 133 12.35 27.79 -14.77
N GLY A 134 12.64 27.03 -15.79
CA GLY A 134 12.50 25.58 -15.80
C GLY A 134 13.48 24.98 -16.81
N PHE A 135 13.88 23.73 -16.60
CA PHE A 135 14.67 23.01 -17.59
C PHE A 135 13.93 21.76 -18.09
N ASN A 136 14.22 21.37 -19.32
CA ASN A 136 13.61 20.23 -19.96
C ASN A 136 14.48 18.98 -19.75
N VAL A 137 13.82 17.86 -19.50
CA VAL A 137 14.40 16.51 -19.46
C VAL A 137 13.73 15.71 -20.55
N THR A 138 14.51 14.97 -21.32
CA THR A 138 14.01 14.01 -22.31
C THR A 138 14.40 12.61 -21.84
N VAL A 139 13.44 11.70 -21.75
CA VAL A 139 13.63 10.32 -21.32
C VAL A 139 13.34 9.39 -22.50
N THR A 140 14.29 8.51 -22.81
CA THR A 140 14.20 7.55 -23.91
C THR A 140 14.63 6.15 -23.45
N ASP A 141 14.19 5.14 -24.16
CA ASP A 141 14.68 3.77 -24.02
C ASP A 141 16.15 3.69 -24.47
N ALA A 142 16.96 3.01 -23.67
CA ALA A 142 18.41 2.91 -23.91
C ALA A 142 18.76 2.00 -25.11
N SER A 143 17.89 1.06 -25.47
CA SER A 143 18.13 0.07 -26.52
C SER A 143 17.81 0.61 -27.91
N ASN A 144 16.75 1.41 -28.06
CA ASN A 144 16.22 1.81 -29.37
C ASN A 144 15.96 3.32 -29.51
N GLY A 145 16.11 4.10 -28.42
CA GLY A 145 15.91 5.55 -28.44
C GLY A 145 14.45 6.00 -28.45
N THR A 146 13.48 5.08 -28.31
CA THR A 146 12.06 5.40 -28.27
C THR A 146 11.73 6.31 -27.07
N PRO A 147 10.94 7.39 -27.25
CA PRO A 147 10.50 8.23 -26.15
C PRO A 147 9.69 7.47 -25.11
N ILE A 148 9.97 7.69 -23.82
CA ILE A 148 9.24 7.07 -22.71
C ILE A 148 8.24 8.07 -22.14
N LYS A 149 6.94 7.83 -22.38
CA LYS A 149 5.81 8.56 -21.80
C LYS A 149 5.56 8.07 -20.38
N GLY A 150 5.22 8.98 -19.45
CA GLY A 150 4.78 8.63 -18.10
C GLY A 150 5.91 8.44 -17.08
N ALA A 151 7.17 8.63 -17.45
CA ALA A 151 8.28 8.61 -16.49
C ALA A 151 8.14 9.79 -15.52
N GLN A 152 8.03 9.50 -14.22
CA GLN A 152 7.91 10.51 -13.18
C GLN A 152 9.29 10.92 -12.68
N ILE A 153 9.66 12.18 -12.87
CA ILE A 153 10.93 12.75 -12.44
C ILE A 153 10.71 13.52 -11.14
N VAL A 154 11.47 13.19 -10.11
CA VAL A 154 11.46 13.87 -8.80
C VAL A 154 12.87 14.34 -8.49
N ALA A 155 13.12 15.65 -8.55
CA ALA A 155 14.43 16.25 -8.40
C ALA A 155 14.48 17.11 -7.12
N PHE A 156 15.30 16.71 -6.16
CA PHE A 156 15.47 17.39 -4.88
C PHE A 156 16.65 18.34 -4.89
N THR A 157 16.41 19.58 -4.51
CA THR A 157 17.46 20.56 -4.16
C THR A 157 17.82 20.49 -2.67
N ASN A 158 16.89 20.00 -1.85
CA ASN A 158 17.08 19.64 -0.46
C ASN A 158 16.22 18.40 -0.15
N PHE A 159 16.86 17.25 0.00
CA PHE A 159 16.15 15.99 0.20
C PHE A 159 15.49 15.90 1.58
N LYS A 160 16.16 16.40 2.62
CA LYS A 160 15.64 16.39 4.00
C LYS A 160 14.36 17.23 4.10
N ALA A 161 14.34 18.41 3.48
CA ALA A 161 13.18 19.29 3.48
C ALA A 161 12.13 18.93 2.42
N ARG A 162 12.38 17.90 1.58
CA ARG A 162 11.53 17.53 0.43
C ARG A 162 11.27 18.68 -0.54
N GLU A 163 12.25 19.59 -0.68
CA GLU A 163 12.18 20.74 -1.60
C GLU A 163 12.79 20.38 -2.96
N GLY A 164 12.16 20.86 -4.03
CA GLY A 164 12.60 20.61 -5.39
C GLY A 164 11.49 20.79 -6.41
N ALA A 165 11.53 20.00 -7.48
CA ALA A 165 10.47 19.96 -8.49
C ALA A 165 10.21 18.54 -8.97
N SER A 166 8.99 18.29 -9.43
CA SER A 166 8.61 17.04 -10.07
C SER A 166 7.83 17.30 -11.37
N ALA A 167 7.97 16.41 -12.31
CA ALA A 167 7.24 16.42 -13.59
C ALA A 167 7.12 15.01 -14.15
N THR A 168 6.15 14.81 -15.04
CA THR A 168 5.95 13.54 -15.74
C THR A 168 6.17 13.74 -17.25
N THR A 169 6.79 12.81 -17.91
CA THR A 169 7.08 12.90 -19.35
C THR A 169 5.82 12.73 -20.20
N ASP A 170 5.73 13.54 -21.25
CA ASP A 170 4.69 13.48 -22.28
C ASP A 170 4.92 12.34 -23.31
N ALA A 171 4.10 12.28 -24.37
CA ALA A 171 4.21 11.29 -25.42
C ALA A 171 5.55 11.33 -26.19
N ASN A 172 6.26 12.47 -26.14
CA ASN A 172 7.59 12.64 -26.76
C ASN A 172 8.72 12.38 -25.76
N GLY A 173 8.43 11.81 -24.59
CA GLY A 173 9.39 11.57 -23.52
C GLY A 173 9.91 12.84 -22.85
N ARG A 174 9.22 13.98 -22.96
CA ARG A 174 9.66 15.28 -22.47
C ARG A 174 8.93 15.68 -21.20
N ALA A 175 9.69 16.21 -20.23
CA ALA A 175 9.15 16.81 -19.02
C ALA A 175 9.87 18.13 -18.73
N LYS A 176 9.15 19.12 -18.15
CA LYS A 176 9.73 20.39 -17.70
C LYS A 176 9.67 20.48 -16.18
N LEU A 177 10.84 20.59 -15.56
CA LEU A 177 10.98 20.82 -14.12
C LEU A 177 10.90 22.33 -13.82
N ASN A 178 9.72 22.81 -13.55
CA ASN A 178 9.45 24.22 -13.28
C ASN A 178 10.08 24.67 -11.96
N GLY A 179 10.58 25.90 -11.92
CA GLY A 179 11.22 26.47 -10.73
C GLY A 179 12.68 26.08 -10.52
N LEU A 180 13.24 25.24 -11.40
CA LEU A 180 14.65 24.84 -11.37
C LEU A 180 15.36 25.28 -12.65
N THR A 181 16.58 25.81 -12.53
CA THR A 181 17.45 26.09 -13.69
C THR A 181 18.33 24.87 -14.00
N SER A 182 18.81 24.77 -15.24
CA SER A 182 19.68 23.67 -15.66
C SER A 182 21.03 23.63 -14.94
N SER A 183 21.51 24.75 -14.42
CA SER A 183 22.73 24.87 -13.61
C SER A 183 22.51 24.56 -12.13
N ARG A 184 21.25 24.46 -11.67
CA ARG A 184 20.93 24.19 -10.28
C ARG A 184 21.50 22.85 -9.85
N LYS A 185 22.24 22.83 -8.74
CA LYS A 185 22.68 21.59 -8.08
C LYS A 185 21.48 20.85 -7.50
N LEU A 186 21.39 19.55 -7.84
CA LEU A 186 20.36 18.64 -7.37
C LEU A 186 21.03 17.63 -6.43
N GLU A 187 20.52 17.53 -5.22
CA GLU A 187 21.03 16.62 -4.20
C GLU A 187 20.71 15.17 -4.56
N ARG A 188 19.44 14.91 -4.91
CA ARG A 188 18.96 13.60 -5.35
C ARG A 188 17.95 13.75 -6.48
N VAL A 189 17.99 12.81 -7.39
CA VAL A 189 17.01 12.69 -8.48
C VAL A 189 16.54 11.26 -8.57
N TYR A 190 15.25 11.07 -8.61
CA TYR A 190 14.60 9.79 -8.84
C TYR A 190 13.78 9.91 -10.13
N ILE A 191 13.93 8.95 -11.03
CA ILE A 191 13.10 8.81 -12.22
C ILE A 191 12.41 7.46 -12.11
N TYR A 192 11.14 7.48 -11.77
CA TYR A 192 10.31 6.28 -11.71
C TYR A 192 9.79 5.98 -13.11
N ALA A 193 10.20 4.85 -13.63
CA ALA A 193 9.82 4.43 -14.97
C ALA A 193 8.40 3.86 -15.00
N PRO A 194 7.68 3.99 -16.12
CA PRO A 194 6.50 3.18 -16.39
C PRO A 194 6.89 1.72 -16.68
N ALA A 195 5.89 0.89 -17.05
CA ALA A 195 6.14 -0.48 -17.45
C ALA A 195 7.26 -0.62 -18.52
N GLY A 196 8.04 -1.67 -18.39
CA GLY A 196 9.06 -2.09 -19.36
C GLY A 196 10.45 -1.49 -19.15
N SER A 197 10.66 -0.58 -18.23
CA SER A 197 11.95 0.06 -18.00
C SER A 197 12.34 0.12 -16.54
N TRP A 198 13.64 0.03 -16.26
CA TRP A 198 14.21 0.35 -14.95
C TRP A 198 14.14 1.84 -14.67
N GLY A 199 13.88 2.22 -13.42
CA GLY A 199 14.02 3.59 -12.97
C GLY A 199 15.47 4.05 -12.89
N LEU A 200 15.69 5.34 -12.55
CA LEU A 200 17.05 5.90 -12.44
C LEU A 200 17.17 6.71 -11.13
N TYR A 201 18.28 6.53 -10.46
CA TYR A 201 18.73 7.30 -9.31
C TYR A 201 20.03 8.04 -9.61
N ALA A 202 20.09 9.30 -9.25
CA ALA A 202 21.31 10.10 -9.36
C ALA A 202 21.45 11.04 -8.15
N THR A 203 22.69 11.26 -7.72
CA THR A 203 23.02 12.18 -6.62
C THR A 203 24.02 13.23 -7.08
N ASN A 204 24.02 14.38 -6.39
CA ASN A 204 24.98 15.47 -6.61
C ASN A 204 25.17 15.84 -8.10
N THR A 205 24.06 15.94 -8.82
CA THR A 205 24.03 16.23 -10.26
C THR A 205 23.52 17.65 -10.56
N THR A 206 23.39 17.99 -11.84
CA THR A 206 22.79 19.25 -12.29
C THR A 206 21.72 18.98 -13.36
N GLY A 207 20.81 19.92 -13.57
CA GLY A 207 19.78 19.81 -14.60
C GLY A 207 20.34 19.62 -16.00
N SER A 208 21.52 20.21 -16.33
CA SER A 208 22.18 20.02 -17.63
C SER A 208 22.59 18.59 -17.89
N LYS A 209 23.07 17.87 -16.86
CA LYS A 209 23.43 16.44 -16.96
C LYS A 209 22.22 15.54 -17.12
N LEU A 210 21.02 16.01 -16.73
CA LEU A 210 19.76 15.28 -16.83
C LEU A 210 18.94 15.64 -18.08
N SER A 211 19.44 16.52 -18.96
CA SER A 211 18.71 16.94 -20.16
C SER A 211 18.31 15.79 -21.09
N LYS A 212 19.13 14.73 -21.12
CA LYS A 212 18.89 13.50 -21.88
C LYS A 212 19.14 12.30 -20.98
N VAL A 213 18.10 11.54 -20.68
CA VAL A 213 18.14 10.34 -19.84
C VAL A 213 17.78 9.12 -20.69
N LYS A 214 18.54 8.06 -20.54
CA LYS A 214 18.26 6.76 -21.15
C LYS A 214 17.97 5.75 -20.08
N LEU A 215 16.77 5.13 -20.12
CA LEU A 215 16.38 4.07 -19.17
C LEU A 215 16.62 2.70 -19.82
N LYS A 216 17.18 1.79 -19.06
CA LYS A 216 17.41 0.41 -19.51
C LYS A 216 16.07 -0.35 -19.55
N PRO A 217 15.79 -1.15 -20.58
CA PRO A 217 14.61 -2.01 -20.60
C PRO A 217 14.73 -3.11 -19.54
N ILE A 218 13.58 -3.55 -19.00
CA ILE A 218 13.48 -4.71 -18.12
C ILE A 218 13.43 -5.97 -18.99
N ASN A 219 14.28 -6.94 -18.67
CA ASN A 219 14.16 -8.32 -19.15
C ASN A 219 13.60 -9.17 -18.00
N VAL A 220 12.37 -9.64 -18.10
CA VAL A 220 11.70 -10.41 -17.05
C VAL A 220 12.27 -11.82 -16.87
N THR A 221 13.05 -12.30 -17.83
CA THR A 221 13.73 -13.62 -17.78
C THR A 221 15.19 -13.52 -17.37
N ASP A 222 15.66 -12.33 -16.98
CA ASP A 222 17.04 -12.14 -16.55
C ASP A 222 17.32 -12.96 -15.28
N PRO A 223 18.29 -13.91 -15.34
CA PRO A 223 18.62 -14.74 -14.18
C PRO A 223 19.20 -13.95 -13.00
N SER A 224 19.62 -12.71 -13.22
CA SER A 224 20.11 -11.84 -12.14
C SER A 224 18.99 -11.22 -11.29
N LEU A 225 17.73 -11.27 -11.71
CA LEU A 225 16.61 -10.77 -10.94
C LEU A 225 16.52 -11.48 -9.59
N LEU A 226 16.29 -10.73 -8.51
CA LEU A 226 16.36 -11.26 -7.15
C LEU A 226 15.41 -12.45 -6.91
N LEU A 227 14.16 -12.34 -7.34
CA LEU A 227 13.20 -13.45 -7.21
C LEU A 227 13.66 -14.70 -7.98
N THR A 228 14.22 -14.52 -9.16
CA THR A 228 14.77 -15.62 -9.96
C THR A 228 15.94 -16.30 -9.25
N GLN A 229 16.88 -15.50 -8.70
CA GLN A 229 18.01 -16.04 -7.94
C GLN A 229 17.56 -16.85 -6.71
N LEU A 230 16.51 -16.41 -6.02
CA LEU A 230 16.07 -17.02 -4.76
C LEU A 230 15.16 -18.24 -4.98
N TYR A 231 14.30 -18.21 -6.01
CA TYR A 231 13.16 -19.13 -6.09
C TYR A 231 13.04 -19.90 -7.42
N SER A 232 13.98 -19.73 -8.37
CA SER A 232 13.90 -20.45 -9.68
C SER A 232 14.00 -21.97 -9.58
N SER A 233 14.54 -22.51 -8.47
CA SER A 233 14.60 -23.94 -8.22
C SER A 233 13.24 -24.58 -7.90
N LEU A 234 12.24 -23.78 -7.52
CA LEU A 234 10.91 -24.26 -7.22
C LEU A 234 10.18 -24.69 -8.52
N PRO A 235 9.36 -25.77 -8.50
CA PRO A 235 8.59 -26.20 -9.66
C PRO A 235 7.56 -25.16 -10.14
N ALA A 236 7.14 -25.23 -11.40
CA ALA A 236 6.07 -24.36 -11.93
C ALA A 236 4.70 -24.64 -11.28
N THR A 237 4.51 -25.79 -10.67
CA THR A 237 3.32 -26.20 -9.91
C THR A 237 3.34 -25.74 -8.45
N THR A 238 4.38 -25.00 -8.04
CA THR A 238 4.52 -24.49 -6.66
C THR A 238 3.27 -23.75 -6.23
N GLY A 239 2.73 -24.10 -5.07
CA GLY A 239 1.52 -23.52 -4.52
C GLY A 239 0.21 -24.13 -5.00
N GLN A 240 0.23 -25.20 -5.82
CA GLN A 240 -0.97 -25.83 -6.34
C GLN A 240 -1.93 -26.27 -5.21
N GLY A 241 -3.21 -25.88 -5.35
CA GLY A 241 -4.26 -26.14 -4.38
C GLY A 241 -4.14 -25.30 -3.10
N VAL A 242 -3.47 -24.15 -3.18
CA VAL A 242 -3.41 -23.11 -2.13
C VAL A 242 -4.00 -21.83 -2.67
N THR A 243 -4.84 -21.17 -1.89
CA THR A 243 -5.46 -19.89 -2.23
C THR A 243 -4.82 -18.76 -1.41
N VAL A 244 -4.35 -17.72 -2.10
CA VAL A 244 -3.76 -16.53 -1.47
C VAL A 244 -4.62 -15.29 -1.73
N GLY A 245 -5.07 -14.65 -0.65
CA GLY A 245 -5.80 -13.39 -0.69
C GLY A 245 -4.86 -12.19 -0.72
N ILE A 246 -5.03 -11.32 -1.69
CA ILE A 246 -4.29 -10.05 -1.85
C ILE A 246 -5.18 -8.91 -1.38
N ILE A 247 -4.94 -8.39 -0.17
CA ILE A 247 -5.65 -7.21 0.37
C ILE A 247 -4.83 -5.97 0.02
N ASP A 248 -5.25 -5.27 -1.05
CA ASP A 248 -4.47 -4.18 -1.64
C ASP A 248 -5.34 -3.22 -2.49
N SER A 249 -4.74 -2.58 -3.47
CA SER A 249 -5.36 -1.63 -4.41
C SER A 249 -6.13 -2.29 -5.55
N GLY A 250 -6.38 -3.58 -5.50
CA GLY A 250 -6.97 -4.37 -6.57
C GLY A 250 -5.94 -4.98 -7.53
N VAL A 251 -6.34 -6.01 -8.25
CA VAL A 251 -5.47 -6.77 -9.15
C VAL A 251 -6.02 -6.77 -10.56
N ASP A 252 -5.17 -6.57 -11.57
CA ASP A 252 -5.54 -6.73 -12.97
C ASP A 252 -5.55 -8.22 -13.38
N GLY A 253 -6.66 -8.90 -13.10
CA GLY A 253 -6.86 -10.31 -13.49
C GLY A 253 -6.99 -10.53 -15.01
N THR A 254 -6.87 -9.46 -15.84
CA THR A 254 -6.77 -9.59 -17.30
C THR A 254 -5.33 -9.63 -17.79
N HIS A 255 -4.37 -9.43 -16.88
CA HIS A 255 -2.95 -9.54 -17.22
C HIS A 255 -2.63 -10.98 -17.67
N PRO A 256 -1.90 -11.18 -18.78
CA PRO A 256 -1.62 -12.51 -19.32
C PRO A 256 -0.86 -13.42 -18.35
N ASP A 257 -0.10 -12.84 -17.43
CA ASP A 257 0.69 -13.57 -16.44
C ASP A 257 -0.03 -13.70 -15.08
N LEU A 258 -1.34 -13.35 -15.01
CA LEU A 258 -2.17 -13.44 -13.80
C LEU A 258 -3.50 -14.17 -14.07
N GLN A 259 -3.47 -15.20 -14.93
CA GLN A 259 -4.67 -15.99 -15.27
C GLN A 259 -5.20 -16.83 -14.10
N ASN A 260 -4.43 -16.94 -13.02
CA ASN A 260 -4.79 -17.60 -11.78
C ASN A 260 -5.50 -16.69 -10.76
N VAL A 261 -5.87 -15.47 -11.14
CA VAL A 261 -6.74 -14.61 -10.33
C VAL A 261 -8.19 -15.03 -10.53
N THR A 262 -8.73 -15.78 -9.56
CA THR A 262 -10.02 -16.48 -9.67
C THR A 262 -11.21 -15.66 -9.21
N GLY A 263 -11.00 -14.47 -8.62
CA GLY A 263 -12.07 -13.59 -8.15
C GLY A 263 -11.62 -12.60 -7.09
N GLY A 264 -12.60 -11.97 -6.44
CA GLY A 264 -12.36 -11.00 -5.39
C GLY A 264 -13.55 -10.12 -5.06
N LEU A 265 -13.30 -9.08 -4.27
CA LEU A 265 -14.31 -8.12 -3.82
C LEU A 265 -13.71 -6.71 -3.76
N ASN A 266 -14.51 -5.70 -4.09
CA ASN A 266 -14.23 -4.32 -3.73
C ASN A 266 -14.79 -4.06 -2.33
N CYS A 267 -13.90 -3.92 -1.35
CA CYS A 267 -14.24 -3.68 0.05
C CYS A 267 -14.31 -2.18 0.39
N VAL A 268 -14.03 -1.27 -0.56
CA VAL A 268 -14.08 0.19 -0.34
C VAL A 268 -15.53 0.61 -0.09
N GLY A 269 -15.88 0.75 1.19
CA GLY A 269 -17.26 0.94 1.63
C GLY A 269 -17.93 2.18 1.03
N ASP A 270 -17.19 3.29 0.88
CA ASP A 270 -17.72 4.52 0.26
C ASP A 270 -18.10 4.32 -1.22
N GLU A 271 -17.31 3.58 -1.97
CA GLU A 271 -17.60 3.30 -3.38
C GLU A 271 -18.81 2.38 -3.52
N VAL A 272 -18.87 1.33 -2.71
CA VAL A 272 -19.97 0.34 -2.73
C VAL A 272 -21.28 0.96 -2.25
N ARG A 273 -21.26 1.84 -1.24
CA ARG A 273 -22.46 2.58 -0.79
C ARG A 273 -22.99 3.51 -1.85
N ASN A 274 -22.10 4.19 -2.58
CA ASN A 274 -22.50 5.09 -3.65
C ASN A 274 -22.95 4.36 -4.92
N ASN A 275 -22.40 3.15 -5.15
CA ASN A 275 -22.77 2.28 -6.27
C ASN A 275 -22.63 0.81 -5.84
N PRO A 276 -23.72 0.13 -5.45
CA PRO A 276 -23.67 -1.28 -5.03
C PRO A 276 -23.06 -2.23 -6.05
N ALA A 277 -23.20 -1.95 -7.34
CA ALA A 277 -22.56 -2.75 -8.39
C ALA A 277 -21.03 -2.68 -8.37
N ALA A 278 -20.46 -1.65 -7.73
CA ALA A 278 -19.01 -1.54 -7.56
C ALA A 278 -18.42 -2.64 -6.66
N SER A 279 -19.22 -3.37 -5.88
CA SER A 279 -18.75 -4.46 -5.02
C SER A 279 -17.99 -5.55 -5.80
N THR A 280 -18.37 -5.81 -7.03
CA THR A 280 -17.71 -6.78 -7.92
C THR A 280 -16.49 -6.22 -8.64
N ASN A 281 -16.18 -4.92 -8.49
CA ASN A 281 -15.05 -4.28 -9.14
C ASN A 281 -13.78 -4.36 -8.27
N TRP A 282 -13.21 -5.54 -8.16
CA TRP A 282 -11.95 -5.80 -7.44
C TRP A 282 -10.68 -5.50 -8.27
N ARG A 283 -10.81 -4.91 -9.47
CA ARG A 283 -9.71 -4.51 -10.36
C ARG A 283 -8.92 -3.33 -9.78
N PRO A 284 -7.75 -3.00 -10.37
CA PRO A 284 -6.90 -1.92 -9.88
C PRO A 284 -7.65 -0.59 -9.71
N ALA A 285 -7.43 0.07 -8.60
CA ALA A 285 -7.90 1.43 -8.35
C ALA A 285 -7.34 2.41 -9.40
N LEU A 286 -8.07 3.49 -9.69
CA LEU A 286 -7.68 4.47 -10.73
C LEU A 286 -6.38 5.21 -10.36
N LYS A 287 -6.15 5.45 -9.07
CA LYS A 287 -4.91 6.07 -8.59
C LYS A 287 -4.05 5.05 -7.86
N GLU A 288 -2.79 4.94 -8.28
CA GLU A 288 -1.81 4.04 -7.66
C GLU A 288 -2.28 2.57 -7.59
N GLY A 289 -3.17 2.17 -8.49
CA GLY A 289 -3.72 0.80 -8.55
C GLY A 289 -2.74 -0.24 -9.08
N GLU A 290 -1.60 0.19 -9.61
CA GLU A 290 -0.53 -0.69 -10.05
C GLU A 290 0.05 -1.55 -8.92
N HIS A 291 -0.06 -1.11 -7.66
CA HIS A 291 0.57 -1.74 -6.52
C HIS A 291 0.04 -3.17 -6.27
N GLY A 292 -1.27 -3.38 -6.18
CA GLY A 292 -1.86 -4.70 -5.92
C GLY A 292 -1.61 -5.71 -7.05
N THR A 293 -1.57 -5.25 -8.32
CA THR A 293 -1.19 -6.10 -9.46
C THR A 293 0.26 -6.54 -9.36
N HIS A 294 1.16 -5.64 -8.92
CA HIS A 294 2.56 -5.96 -8.72
C HIS A 294 2.75 -6.98 -7.58
N VAL A 295 2.07 -6.79 -6.47
CA VAL A 295 2.04 -7.70 -5.33
C VAL A 295 1.55 -9.10 -5.74
N ALA A 296 0.45 -9.17 -6.48
CA ALA A 296 -0.11 -10.43 -6.96
C ALA A 296 0.88 -11.20 -7.87
N GLY A 297 1.59 -10.49 -8.74
CA GLY A 297 2.60 -11.08 -9.61
C GLY A 297 3.79 -11.67 -8.83
N ILE A 298 4.21 -11.03 -7.75
CA ILE A 298 5.28 -11.57 -6.87
C ILE A 298 4.84 -12.89 -6.24
N VAL A 299 3.61 -12.96 -5.74
CA VAL A 299 3.08 -14.21 -5.14
C VAL A 299 2.99 -15.31 -6.18
N GLY A 300 2.23 -15.10 -7.26
CA GLY A 300 1.77 -16.18 -8.10
C GLY A 300 1.76 -15.88 -9.60
N GLY A 301 2.51 -14.89 -10.08
CA GLY A 301 2.59 -14.62 -11.51
C GLY A 301 3.08 -15.85 -12.27
N HIS A 302 2.42 -16.13 -13.40
CA HIS A 302 2.76 -17.25 -14.28
C HIS A 302 2.58 -16.84 -15.73
N GLY A 303 3.68 -16.49 -16.38
CA GLY A 303 3.70 -16.00 -17.75
C GLY A 303 4.37 -16.97 -18.73
N PRO A 304 3.68 -18.01 -19.23
CA PRO A 304 4.30 -18.95 -20.16
C PRO A 304 4.78 -18.27 -21.46
N ALA A 305 4.15 -17.19 -21.87
CA ALA A 305 4.56 -16.43 -23.06
C ALA A 305 5.62 -15.38 -22.76
N SER A 306 5.59 -14.73 -21.60
CA SER A 306 6.56 -13.71 -21.21
C SER A 306 7.82 -14.30 -20.58
N GLY A 307 7.71 -15.51 -20.03
CA GLY A 307 8.74 -16.13 -19.19
C GLY A 307 8.78 -15.57 -17.76
N PHE A 308 7.88 -14.62 -17.41
CA PHE A 308 7.78 -14.09 -16.05
C PHE A 308 7.26 -15.15 -15.08
N ARG A 309 7.81 -15.12 -13.84
CA ARG A 309 7.42 -16.05 -12.81
C ARG A 309 7.49 -15.40 -11.42
N GLY A 310 6.39 -15.51 -10.66
CA GLY A 310 6.34 -15.27 -9.22
C GLY A 310 6.91 -16.45 -8.41
N VAL A 311 6.81 -16.36 -7.09
CA VAL A 311 7.36 -17.38 -6.18
C VAL A 311 6.55 -18.68 -6.24
N ALA A 312 5.23 -18.60 -6.30
CA ALA A 312 4.31 -19.73 -6.30
C ALA A 312 3.31 -19.67 -7.47
N PRO A 313 3.75 -19.97 -8.70
CA PRO A 313 2.92 -19.78 -9.89
C PRO A 313 1.67 -20.67 -9.98
N GLY A 314 1.61 -21.75 -9.18
CA GLY A 314 0.47 -22.66 -9.13
C GLY A 314 -0.64 -22.30 -8.15
N VAL A 315 -0.54 -21.17 -7.41
CA VAL A 315 -1.58 -20.74 -6.47
C VAL A 315 -2.82 -20.20 -7.18
N ASP A 316 -3.96 -20.27 -6.51
CA ASP A 316 -5.12 -19.45 -6.82
C ASP A 316 -5.00 -18.10 -6.10
N LEU A 317 -5.22 -17.00 -6.81
CA LEU A 317 -5.19 -15.64 -6.26
C LEU A 317 -6.60 -15.07 -6.15
N ARG A 318 -6.86 -14.35 -5.05
CA ARG A 318 -8.09 -13.57 -4.87
C ARG A 318 -7.73 -12.13 -4.52
N SER A 319 -8.47 -11.17 -5.10
CA SER A 319 -8.21 -9.74 -4.94
C SER A 319 -9.26 -9.09 -4.03
N TYR A 320 -8.83 -8.51 -2.92
CA TYR A 320 -9.68 -7.72 -2.03
C TYR A 320 -9.22 -6.28 -2.05
N ARG A 321 -9.94 -5.45 -2.80
CA ARG A 321 -9.58 -4.05 -2.97
C ARG A 321 -10.03 -3.22 -1.78
N VAL A 322 -9.09 -2.57 -1.09
CA VAL A 322 -9.32 -1.70 0.07
C VAL A 322 -8.87 -0.25 -0.15
N PHE A 323 -8.13 0.02 -1.23
CA PHE A 323 -7.73 1.39 -1.57
C PHE A 323 -8.70 2.00 -2.58
N PRO A 324 -9.21 3.23 -2.30
CA PRO A 324 -10.22 3.87 -3.16
C PRO A 324 -9.66 4.41 -4.48
N ASP A 325 -10.52 4.50 -5.52
CA ASP A 325 -10.21 5.10 -6.82
C ASP A 325 -9.77 6.56 -6.71
N ALA A 326 -10.29 7.28 -5.73
CA ALA A 326 -9.90 8.66 -5.46
C ALA A 326 -8.46 8.79 -4.95
N GLY A 327 -7.84 7.68 -4.54
CA GLY A 327 -6.56 7.65 -3.82
C GLY A 327 -6.76 7.88 -2.32
N GLY A 328 -5.67 7.76 -1.55
CA GLY A 328 -5.70 7.86 -0.10
C GLY A 328 -5.38 6.55 0.61
N GLY A 329 -5.67 6.47 1.91
CA GLY A 329 -5.47 5.29 2.73
C GLY A 329 -6.62 4.29 2.64
N ALA A 330 -6.38 3.06 3.05
CA ALA A 330 -7.39 2.03 3.27
C ALA A 330 -7.95 2.16 4.69
N SER A 331 -9.27 2.21 4.83
CA SER A 331 -9.93 2.24 6.14
C SER A 331 -9.72 0.92 6.87
N ASN A 332 -9.51 0.96 8.18
CA ASN A 332 -9.47 -0.24 9.01
C ASN A 332 -10.77 -1.05 8.95
N PHE A 333 -11.91 -0.39 8.70
CA PHE A 333 -13.18 -1.08 8.49
C PHE A 333 -13.20 -1.89 7.17
N ASP A 334 -12.71 -1.29 6.07
CA ASP A 334 -12.60 -1.94 4.77
C ASP A 334 -11.57 -3.10 4.82
N ILE A 335 -10.48 -2.93 5.57
CA ILE A 335 -9.47 -3.99 5.80
C ILE A 335 -10.07 -5.15 6.59
N ALA A 336 -10.78 -4.89 7.70
CA ALA A 336 -11.43 -5.94 8.48
C ALA A 336 -12.45 -6.72 7.63
N LYS A 337 -13.25 -6.01 6.81
CA LYS A 337 -14.17 -6.63 5.85
C LYS A 337 -13.45 -7.50 4.82
N ALA A 338 -12.31 -7.04 4.32
CA ALA A 338 -11.49 -7.80 3.38
C ALA A 338 -10.92 -9.09 3.99
N ILE A 339 -10.44 -9.01 5.25
CA ILE A 339 -9.94 -10.18 5.99
C ILE A 339 -11.07 -11.20 6.20
N ASP A 340 -12.23 -10.76 6.71
CA ASP A 340 -13.39 -11.64 6.95
C ASP A 340 -13.89 -12.28 5.64
N THR A 341 -13.87 -11.52 4.53
CA THR A 341 -14.23 -12.04 3.21
C THR A 341 -13.21 -13.08 2.72
N ALA A 342 -11.91 -12.83 2.90
CA ALA A 342 -10.87 -13.79 2.53
C ALA A 342 -11.01 -15.11 3.30
N VAL A 343 -11.38 -15.06 4.58
CA VAL A 343 -11.70 -16.25 5.39
C VAL A 343 -12.92 -16.98 4.83
N ALA A 344 -14.00 -16.27 4.53
CA ALA A 344 -15.21 -16.85 3.94
C ALA A 344 -14.95 -17.50 2.58
N ASP A 345 -14.09 -16.90 1.77
CA ASP A 345 -13.63 -17.40 0.48
C ASP A 345 -12.59 -18.52 0.57
N LYS A 346 -12.27 -18.99 1.79
CA LYS A 346 -11.34 -20.09 2.07
C LYS A 346 -9.90 -19.82 1.60
N CYS A 347 -9.46 -18.58 1.68
CA CYS A 347 -8.04 -18.28 1.53
C CYS A 347 -7.22 -18.98 2.61
N ASP A 348 -6.09 -19.55 2.23
CA ASP A 348 -5.14 -20.20 3.14
C ASP A 348 -4.18 -19.19 3.76
N ILE A 349 -3.83 -18.18 2.96
CA ILE A 349 -2.88 -17.12 3.30
C ILE A 349 -3.49 -15.78 2.86
N VAL A 350 -3.29 -14.76 3.66
CA VAL A 350 -3.60 -13.36 3.32
C VAL A 350 -2.32 -12.56 3.32
N ASN A 351 -2.07 -11.83 2.24
CA ASN A 351 -0.98 -10.85 2.15
C ASN A 351 -1.52 -9.44 2.27
N MET A 352 -0.98 -8.66 3.19
CA MET A 352 -1.27 -7.25 3.40
C MET A 352 0.00 -6.40 3.18
N SER A 353 0.13 -5.84 1.99
CA SER A 353 1.22 -4.94 1.62
C SER A 353 0.90 -3.49 2.01
N LEU A 354 0.44 -3.29 3.25
CA LEU A 354 -0.02 -2.02 3.81
C LEU A 354 0.40 -1.87 5.28
N GLY A 355 0.43 -0.63 5.77
CA GLY A 355 0.81 -0.32 7.15
C GLY A 355 0.83 1.18 7.44
N GLY A 356 1.48 1.58 8.53
CA GLY A 356 1.67 3.00 8.90
C GLY A 356 0.48 3.63 9.63
N GLY A 357 -0.52 2.84 10.01
CA GLY A 357 -1.60 3.27 10.90
C GLY A 357 -1.25 3.06 12.38
N PRO A 358 -2.06 3.61 13.29
CA PRO A 358 -1.97 3.30 14.71
C PRO A 358 -2.45 1.87 14.98
N LYS A 359 -2.15 1.35 16.17
CA LYS A 359 -2.80 0.13 16.67
C LYS A 359 -4.31 0.34 16.73
N ASP A 360 -5.08 -0.60 16.16
CA ASP A 360 -6.54 -0.58 16.26
C ASP A 360 -7.11 -1.97 16.56
N ASP A 361 -8.14 -1.98 17.39
CA ASP A 361 -8.76 -3.22 17.88
C ASP A 361 -9.60 -3.92 16.81
N LEU A 362 -10.10 -3.20 15.80
CA LEU A 362 -10.93 -3.80 14.76
C LEU A 362 -10.12 -4.68 13.82
N THR A 363 -9.02 -4.14 13.29
CA THR A 363 -8.11 -4.90 12.43
C THR A 363 -7.50 -6.07 13.20
N HIS A 364 -7.12 -5.85 14.49
CA HIS A 364 -6.60 -6.93 15.34
C HIS A 364 -7.61 -8.07 15.48
N ALA A 365 -8.86 -7.75 15.86
CA ALA A 365 -9.91 -8.76 16.00
C ALA A 365 -10.21 -9.52 14.68
N ALA A 366 -10.11 -8.86 13.52
CA ALA A 366 -10.25 -9.54 12.23
C ALA A 366 -9.08 -10.51 11.95
N ILE A 367 -7.86 -10.11 12.30
CA ILE A 367 -6.67 -10.98 12.21
C ILE A 367 -6.84 -12.19 13.13
N ASP A 368 -7.26 -11.99 14.38
CA ASP A 368 -7.49 -13.09 15.33
C ASP A 368 -8.51 -14.11 14.79
N ARG A 369 -9.61 -13.63 14.21
CA ARG A 369 -10.59 -14.52 13.56
C ARG A 369 -9.99 -15.29 12.39
N ALA A 370 -9.19 -14.64 11.54
CA ALA A 370 -8.52 -15.31 10.42
C ALA A 370 -7.57 -16.42 10.91
N ILE A 371 -6.78 -16.14 11.95
CA ILE A 371 -5.89 -17.13 12.58
C ILE A 371 -6.69 -18.29 13.19
N ALA A 372 -7.81 -18.00 13.87
CA ALA A 372 -8.69 -19.01 14.44
C ALA A 372 -9.29 -19.94 13.38
N GLU A 373 -9.50 -19.47 12.15
CA GLU A 373 -9.94 -20.24 10.98
C GLU A 373 -8.79 -20.91 10.20
N GLY A 374 -7.53 -20.74 10.67
CA GLY A 374 -6.35 -21.39 10.10
C GLY A 374 -5.66 -20.63 8.97
N VAL A 375 -6.02 -19.38 8.75
CA VAL A 375 -5.38 -18.50 7.77
C VAL A 375 -4.07 -17.96 8.35
N VAL A 376 -3.02 -17.85 7.54
CA VAL A 376 -1.79 -17.13 7.89
C VAL A 376 -1.83 -15.74 7.31
N VAL A 377 -1.59 -14.73 8.16
CA VAL A 377 -1.60 -13.32 7.77
C VAL A 377 -0.17 -12.81 7.69
N ILE A 378 0.26 -12.41 6.49
CA ILE A 378 1.62 -11.95 6.19
C ILE A 378 1.59 -10.46 5.84
N VAL A 379 2.39 -9.66 6.52
CA VAL A 379 2.26 -8.19 6.51
C VAL A 379 3.60 -7.50 6.32
N ALA A 380 3.60 -6.44 5.53
CA ALA A 380 4.76 -5.57 5.32
C ALA A 380 5.10 -4.76 6.59
N ALA A 381 6.35 -4.79 7.03
CA ALA A 381 6.80 -4.16 8.29
C ALA A 381 6.75 -2.62 8.29
N GLY A 382 6.80 -1.99 7.12
CA GLY A 382 6.80 -0.53 6.98
C GLY A 382 8.07 0.01 6.33
N ASN A 383 7.99 1.25 5.80
CA ASN A 383 9.06 1.88 5.00
C ASN A 383 9.45 3.27 5.54
N ASP A 384 9.56 3.42 6.85
CA ASP A 384 9.74 4.72 7.49
C ASP A 384 11.21 5.00 7.86
N ASN A 385 12.17 4.38 7.15
CA ASN A 385 13.61 4.55 7.32
C ASN A 385 14.08 4.19 8.75
N ARG A 386 14.02 2.91 9.09
CA ARG A 386 14.43 2.37 10.39
C ARG A 386 13.60 2.86 11.58
N GLN A 387 12.29 3.08 11.37
CA GLN A 387 11.36 3.23 12.48
C GLN A 387 10.91 1.85 13.01
N PRO A 388 10.26 1.80 14.18
CA PRO A 388 9.62 0.57 14.66
C PRO A 388 8.67 -0.04 13.66
N VAL A 389 8.45 -1.35 13.74
CA VAL A 389 7.47 -2.07 12.91
C VAL A 389 6.10 -1.42 13.03
N SER A 390 5.46 -1.14 11.90
CA SER A 390 4.16 -0.48 11.87
C SER A 390 3.01 -1.48 12.01
N PHE A 391 1.86 -1.03 12.52
CA PHE A 391 0.65 -1.83 12.48
C PHE A 391 0.09 -1.90 11.03
N PRO A 392 -0.52 -3.05 10.66
CA PRO A 392 -0.84 -4.21 11.49
C PRO A 392 0.28 -5.26 11.61
N ALA A 393 1.46 -5.09 10.98
CA ALA A 393 2.57 -6.04 11.07
C ALA A 393 3.06 -6.25 12.51
N ALA A 394 2.96 -5.23 13.37
CA ALA A 394 3.37 -5.31 14.77
C ALA A 394 2.43 -6.13 15.68
N PHE A 395 1.33 -6.70 15.15
CA PHE A 395 0.56 -7.71 15.89
C PHE A 395 1.30 -9.05 15.84
N THR A 396 1.47 -9.68 17.00
CA THR A 396 2.25 -10.94 17.16
C THR A 396 1.63 -12.13 16.42
N GLU A 397 0.36 -12.05 16.08
CA GLU A 397 -0.38 -13.04 15.30
C GLU A 397 0.03 -13.05 13.83
N CYS A 398 0.50 -11.93 13.32
CA CYS A 398 0.95 -11.79 11.94
C CYS A 398 2.33 -12.44 11.71
N VAL A 399 2.73 -12.52 10.46
CA VAL A 399 4.13 -12.66 10.02
C VAL A 399 4.61 -11.31 9.52
N ALA A 400 5.43 -10.63 10.32
CA ALA A 400 5.98 -9.33 9.98
C ALA A 400 7.22 -9.47 9.08
N VAL A 401 7.19 -8.84 7.91
CA VAL A 401 8.22 -9.02 6.87
C VAL A 401 8.99 -7.73 6.62
N SER A 402 10.29 -7.72 6.90
CA SER A 402 11.24 -6.67 6.52
C SER A 402 11.71 -6.84 5.06
N ALA A 403 12.40 -5.83 4.51
CA ALA A 403 12.83 -5.84 3.13
C ALA A 403 14.35 -5.90 2.98
N MET A 404 14.84 -6.83 2.17
CA MET A 404 16.23 -6.94 1.76
C MET A 404 16.38 -6.76 0.25
N GLY A 405 17.60 -6.47 -0.18
CA GLY A 405 18.00 -6.43 -1.58
C GLY A 405 19.36 -7.07 -1.79
N ARG A 406 19.73 -7.29 -3.05
CA ARG A 406 21.04 -7.86 -3.45
C ARG A 406 21.70 -6.97 -4.50
N VAL A 407 22.94 -6.55 -4.26
CA VAL A 407 23.73 -5.81 -5.25
C VAL A 407 23.97 -6.71 -6.46
N GLY A 408 23.70 -6.19 -7.66
CA GLY A 408 23.81 -6.94 -8.91
C GLY A 408 22.51 -7.57 -9.39
N SER A 409 21.42 -7.55 -8.59
CA SER A 409 20.09 -7.98 -9.04
C SER A 409 19.30 -6.90 -9.81
N PHE A 410 19.86 -5.72 -9.94
CA PHE A 410 19.32 -4.58 -10.69
C PHE A 410 20.46 -3.69 -11.22
N PRO A 411 20.22 -2.81 -12.21
CA PRO A 411 21.22 -1.90 -12.73
C PRO A 411 21.78 -0.94 -11.67
N LYS A 412 23.08 -0.63 -11.73
CA LYS A 412 23.76 0.25 -10.77
C LYS A 412 23.14 1.64 -10.64
N GLU A 413 22.47 2.11 -11.67
CA GLU A 413 21.79 3.40 -11.70
C GLU A 413 20.29 3.30 -11.34
N ALA A 414 19.77 2.11 -11.04
CA ALA A 414 18.37 1.93 -10.67
C ALA A 414 18.02 2.65 -9.36
N VAL A 415 16.73 2.92 -9.17
CA VAL A 415 16.22 3.66 -8.00
C VAL A 415 16.67 3.01 -6.70
N GLY A 416 16.64 1.69 -6.61
CA GLY A 416 17.02 0.91 -5.42
C GLY A 416 18.48 1.06 -5.00
N THR A 417 19.36 1.62 -5.83
CA THR A 417 20.73 1.95 -5.43
C THR A 417 20.74 2.95 -4.27
N GLY A 418 19.73 3.81 -4.19
CA GLY A 418 19.54 4.73 -3.08
C GLY A 418 19.13 4.07 -1.76
N ASP A 419 18.73 2.80 -1.80
CA ASP A 419 18.23 2.03 -0.66
C ASP A 419 19.29 1.07 -0.08
N ILE A 420 20.48 1.00 -0.70
CA ILE A 420 21.60 0.19 -0.22
C ILE A 420 22.13 0.78 1.09
N ALA A 421 21.92 0.09 2.20
CA ALA A 421 22.27 0.56 3.54
C ALA A 421 22.76 -0.59 4.45
N PRO A 422 23.47 -0.31 5.55
CA PRO A 422 23.71 -1.30 6.61
C PRO A 422 22.39 -1.70 7.30
N PRO A 423 22.33 -2.87 7.95
CA PRO A 423 23.33 -3.93 7.90
C PRO A 423 23.43 -4.60 6.53
N LYS A 424 24.59 -5.17 6.26
CA LYS A 424 24.86 -5.97 5.06
C LYS A 424 25.07 -7.42 5.47
N GLY A 425 24.64 -8.32 4.61
CA GLY A 425 24.87 -9.75 4.77
C GLY A 425 26.32 -10.16 4.51
N ALA A 426 26.53 -11.45 4.34
CA ALA A 426 27.85 -11.98 4.02
C ALA A 426 28.41 -11.35 2.74
N PRO A 427 29.71 -11.04 2.64
CA PRO A 427 30.31 -10.46 1.44
C PRO A 427 30.09 -11.29 0.18
N SER A 428 29.94 -12.61 0.33
CA SER A 428 29.71 -13.55 -0.77
C SER A 428 28.34 -13.41 -1.42
N THR A 429 27.30 -12.98 -0.66
CA THR A 429 25.94 -12.84 -1.18
C THR A 429 25.64 -11.46 -1.73
N GLN A 430 26.40 -10.43 -1.32
CA GLN A 430 26.12 -9.03 -1.65
C GLN A 430 24.75 -8.52 -1.17
N ASP A 431 24.19 -9.19 -0.17
CA ASP A 431 22.88 -8.85 0.39
C ASP A 431 22.97 -7.65 1.34
N PHE A 432 21.88 -6.90 1.41
CA PHE A 432 21.75 -5.74 2.30
C PHE A 432 20.31 -5.59 2.77
N LEU A 433 20.13 -5.11 4.00
CA LEU A 433 18.83 -4.69 4.48
C LEU A 433 18.47 -3.34 3.85
N ALA A 434 17.31 -3.24 3.20
CA ALA A 434 16.88 -2.00 2.56
C ALA A 434 16.84 -0.83 3.54
N GLY A 435 17.39 0.33 3.16
CA GLY A 435 17.50 1.50 4.02
C GLY A 435 16.17 2.04 4.53
N PHE A 436 15.10 1.83 3.77
CA PHE A 436 13.75 2.23 4.14
C PHE A 436 13.07 1.26 5.13
N SER A 437 13.47 -0.01 5.20
CA SER A 437 12.75 -1.04 5.97
C SER A 437 12.68 -0.68 7.45
N ASN A 438 11.50 -0.77 8.04
CA ASN A 438 11.31 -0.71 9.48
C ASN A 438 11.93 -1.95 10.14
N PHE A 439 12.20 -1.88 11.44
CA PHE A 439 12.85 -2.92 12.21
C PHE A 439 12.27 -3.00 13.64
N GLY A 440 12.57 -4.06 14.34
CA GLY A 440 12.13 -4.29 15.72
C GLY A 440 12.06 -5.77 16.07
N THR A 441 11.80 -6.04 17.33
CA THR A 441 11.63 -7.40 17.85
C THR A 441 10.45 -8.14 17.23
N GLU A 442 9.52 -7.42 16.61
CA GLU A 442 8.33 -7.92 15.92
C GLU A 442 8.63 -8.51 14.55
N ILE A 443 9.82 -8.26 13.98
CA ILE A 443 10.20 -8.84 12.68
C ILE A 443 10.31 -10.36 12.81
N ASP A 444 9.52 -11.07 12.03
CA ASP A 444 9.57 -12.53 11.93
C ASP A 444 10.53 -13.01 10.85
N THR A 445 10.54 -12.34 9.68
CA THR A 445 11.37 -12.77 8.56
C THR A 445 11.71 -11.57 7.67
N THR A 446 12.73 -11.73 6.81
CA THR A 446 13.04 -10.77 5.74
C THR A 446 12.67 -11.35 4.38
N GLY A 447 12.40 -10.50 3.40
CA GLY A 447 12.04 -10.92 2.04
C GLY A 447 12.64 -10.03 0.97
N ALA A 448 12.61 -10.48 -0.29
CA ALA A 448 13.06 -9.71 -1.45
C ALA A 448 12.18 -8.48 -1.65
N GLY A 449 12.73 -7.28 -1.42
CA GLY A 449 11.95 -6.04 -1.39
C GLY A 449 12.58 -4.84 -2.11
N VAL A 450 13.75 -4.99 -2.77
CA VAL A 450 14.40 -3.88 -3.50
C VAL A 450 14.48 -4.20 -4.98
N GLU A 451 13.93 -3.28 -5.81
CA GLU A 451 13.91 -3.41 -7.28
C GLU A 451 13.32 -4.74 -7.76
N ILE A 452 12.21 -5.13 -7.18
CA ILE A 452 11.53 -6.37 -7.55
C ILE A 452 10.72 -6.14 -8.81
N VAL A 453 11.03 -6.90 -9.85
CA VAL A 453 10.29 -6.89 -11.11
C VAL A 453 9.05 -7.76 -10.98
N SER A 454 7.88 -7.22 -11.36
CA SER A 454 6.61 -7.93 -11.34
C SER A 454 5.60 -7.32 -12.33
N THR A 455 4.41 -7.91 -12.42
CA THR A 455 3.32 -7.50 -13.30
C THR A 455 2.78 -6.11 -12.97
N LEU A 456 2.38 -5.36 -13.98
CA LEU A 456 1.68 -4.07 -13.88
C LEU A 456 0.38 -4.11 -14.69
N PRO A 457 -0.63 -3.31 -14.34
CA PRO A 457 -1.86 -3.25 -15.14
C PRO A 457 -1.59 -3.00 -16.63
N GLY A 458 -2.37 -3.63 -17.50
CA GLY A 458 -2.25 -3.44 -18.94
C GLY A 458 -1.16 -4.26 -19.62
N LYS A 459 -0.80 -5.44 -19.10
CA LYS A 459 0.14 -6.43 -19.67
C LYS A 459 1.62 -6.08 -19.53
N GLY A 460 1.98 -5.08 -18.73
CA GLY A 460 3.36 -4.67 -18.53
C GLY A 460 4.02 -5.29 -17.31
N HIS A 461 5.33 -5.11 -17.20
CA HIS A 461 6.12 -5.42 -16.01
C HIS A 461 6.90 -4.19 -15.59
N GLY A 462 7.15 -4.04 -14.30
CA GLY A 462 7.93 -2.94 -13.76
C GLY A 462 8.60 -3.29 -12.45
N SER A 463 9.52 -2.44 -12.04
CA SER A 463 10.27 -2.60 -10.81
C SER A 463 9.69 -1.71 -9.71
N MET A 464 9.54 -2.27 -8.51
CA MET A 464 9.17 -1.54 -7.29
C MET A 464 10.04 -1.96 -6.10
N SER A 465 10.17 -1.04 -5.13
CA SER A 465 10.87 -1.30 -3.86
C SER A 465 9.92 -1.01 -2.69
N GLY A 466 10.03 -1.81 -1.63
CA GLY A 466 9.23 -1.68 -0.42
C GLY A 466 9.12 -3.00 0.34
N THR A 467 8.77 -2.93 1.62
CA THR A 467 8.32 -4.11 2.39
C THR A 467 7.05 -4.72 1.78
N SER A 468 6.30 -3.93 0.98
CA SER A 468 5.20 -4.37 0.13
C SER A 468 5.59 -5.40 -0.95
N MET A 469 6.85 -5.46 -1.36
CA MET A 469 7.36 -6.45 -2.32
C MET A 469 7.97 -7.64 -1.59
N ALA A 470 8.46 -7.42 -0.37
CA ALA A 470 9.01 -8.47 0.49
C ALA A 470 7.93 -9.41 1.04
N SER A 471 6.83 -8.86 1.56
CA SER A 471 5.74 -9.67 2.13
C SER A 471 5.10 -10.64 1.13
N PRO A 472 4.80 -10.28 -0.14
CA PRO A 472 4.26 -11.23 -1.10
C PRO A 472 5.28 -12.31 -1.53
N ALA A 473 6.58 -12.03 -1.51
CA ALA A 473 7.59 -13.06 -1.76
C ALA A 473 7.54 -14.14 -0.66
N VAL A 474 7.42 -13.72 0.60
CA VAL A 474 7.23 -14.62 1.76
C VAL A 474 5.88 -15.34 1.69
N ALA A 475 4.80 -14.66 1.26
CA ALA A 475 3.48 -15.27 1.10
C ALA A 475 3.48 -16.36 0.02
N GLY A 476 4.15 -16.14 -1.10
CA GLY A 476 4.37 -17.16 -2.14
C GLY A 476 5.16 -18.35 -1.62
N PHE A 477 6.20 -18.10 -0.81
CA PHE A 477 6.98 -19.18 -0.23
C PHE A 477 6.19 -19.97 0.85
N ALA A 478 5.37 -19.28 1.67
CA ALA A 478 4.46 -19.96 2.59
C ALA A 478 3.44 -20.85 1.83
N ALA A 479 2.95 -20.38 0.67
CA ALA A 479 2.08 -21.18 -0.20
C ALA A 479 2.82 -22.41 -0.76
N HIS A 480 4.10 -22.27 -1.12
CA HIS A 480 4.94 -23.43 -1.47
C HIS A 480 4.94 -24.46 -0.34
N LEU A 481 5.31 -24.05 0.87
CA LEU A 481 5.39 -24.95 2.02
C LEU A 481 4.06 -25.64 2.31
N LEU A 482 2.94 -24.93 2.21
CA LEU A 482 1.63 -25.51 2.42
C LEU A 482 1.27 -26.54 1.33
N SER A 483 1.65 -26.27 0.07
CA SER A 483 1.35 -27.17 -1.06
C SER A 483 2.10 -28.51 -1.00
N ILE A 484 3.29 -28.53 -0.40
CA ILE A 484 4.13 -29.72 -0.30
C ILE A 484 4.06 -30.43 1.07
N ASN A 485 3.30 -29.88 2.04
CA ASN A 485 3.21 -30.42 3.40
C ASN A 485 1.78 -30.86 3.76
N PRO A 486 1.38 -32.09 3.41
CA PRO A 486 0.04 -32.59 3.72
C PRO A 486 -0.27 -32.60 5.22
N ALA A 487 0.73 -32.82 6.08
CA ALA A 487 0.53 -32.83 7.53
C ALA A 487 0.15 -31.45 8.09
N VAL A 488 0.63 -30.36 7.49
CA VAL A 488 0.20 -28.99 7.81
C VAL A 488 -1.18 -28.72 7.21
N LYS A 489 -1.39 -29.11 5.95
CA LYS A 489 -2.65 -28.86 5.21
C LYS A 489 -3.87 -29.50 5.87
N GLN A 490 -3.70 -30.68 6.49
CA GLN A 490 -4.77 -31.42 7.19
C GLN A 490 -5.14 -30.82 8.56
N LYS A 491 -4.29 -29.96 9.14
CA LYS A 491 -4.64 -29.27 10.39
C LYS A 491 -5.77 -28.27 10.16
N VAL A 492 -6.47 -27.91 11.22
CA VAL A 492 -7.60 -26.98 11.20
C VAL A 492 -7.41 -25.87 12.22
N GLY A 493 -8.09 -24.74 12.00
CA GLY A 493 -8.09 -23.62 12.90
C GLY A 493 -6.69 -23.09 13.22
N ALA A 494 -6.52 -22.48 14.39
CA ALA A 494 -5.26 -21.88 14.82
C ALA A 494 -4.05 -22.85 14.79
N ASN A 495 -4.28 -24.15 14.92
CA ASN A 495 -3.20 -25.14 14.83
C ASN A 495 -2.63 -25.23 13.41
N ARG A 496 -3.46 -25.03 12.38
CA ARG A 496 -3.00 -24.98 10.98
C ARG A 496 -2.16 -23.72 10.74
N SER A 497 -2.64 -22.57 11.16
CA SER A 497 -1.91 -21.29 11.03
C SER A 497 -0.55 -21.38 11.74
N ARG A 498 -0.52 -21.86 12.99
CA ARG A 498 0.73 -22.04 13.74
C ARG A 498 1.68 -22.98 13.02
N ALA A 499 1.23 -24.14 12.58
CA ALA A 499 2.08 -25.13 11.93
C ALA A 499 2.69 -24.63 10.62
N LEU A 500 1.96 -23.79 9.86
CA LEU A 500 2.49 -23.16 8.66
C LEU A 500 3.52 -22.07 9.00
N LYS A 501 3.28 -21.26 10.04
CA LYS A 501 4.27 -20.29 10.56
C LYS A 501 5.55 -20.99 11.01
N ASP A 502 5.43 -22.08 11.78
CA ASP A 502 6.57 -22.86 12.25
C ASP A 502 7.39 -23.44 11.08
N ALA A 503 6.71 -23.99 10.05
CA ALA A 503 7.37 -24.47 8.84
C ALA A 503 8.09 -23.35 8.07
N LEU A 504 7.46 -22.16 7.99
CA LEU A 504 8.07 -20.98 7.37
C LEU A 504 9.34 -20.56 8.13
N TYR A 505 9.28 -20.45 9.45
CA TYR A 505 10.42 -20.05 10.27
C TYR A 505 11.57 -21.06 10.22
N ALA A 506 11.24 -22.36 10.19
CA ALA A 506 12.22 -23.43 10.05
C ALA A 506 12.95 -23.44 8.68
N SER A 507 12.34 -22.85 7.64
CA SER A 507 12.95 -22.71 6.31
C SER A 507 13.83 -21.48 6.16
N CYS A 508 13.80 -20.56 7.13
CA CYS A 508 14.56 -19.32 7.06
C CYS A 508 16.06 -19.57 7.26
N LYS A 509 16.87 -18.84 6.48
CA LYS A 509 18.32 -18.79 6.61
C LYS A 509 18.74 -17.39 7.04
N PRO A 510 19.49 -17.23 8.14
CA PRO A 510 19.99 -15.93 8.56
C PRO A 510 20.92 -15.32 7.50
N GLU A 511 20.67 -14.05 7.17
CA GLU A 511 21.51 -13.28 6.25
C GLU A 511 22.63 -12.52 6.98
N GLY A 512 22.59 -12.50 8.32
CA GLY A 512 23.55 -11.79 9.16
C GLY A 512 23.22 -10.33 9.41
N PHE A 513 21.96 -9.92 9.18
CA PHE A 513 21.52 -8.55 9.49
C PHE A 513 21.26 -8.34 10.98
N GLY A 514 21.01 -9.43 11.73
CA GLY A 514 20.62 -9.41 13.13
C GLY A 514 19.11 -9.55 13.35
N ARG A 515 18.76 -10.10 14.52
CA ARG A 515 17.38 -10.54 14.83
C ARG A 515 16.32 -9.47 14.62
N ASP A 516 16.57 -8.22 15.04
CA ASP A 516 15.60 -7.13 14.92
C ASP A 516 15.40 -6.65 13.47
N PHE A 517 16.23 -7.09 12.54
CA PHE A 517 16.20 -6.70 11.15
C PHE A 517 15.70 -7.80 10.21
N GLU A 518 15.98 -9.06 10.53
CA GLU A 518 15.68 -10.19 9.66
C GLU A 518 14.80 -11.27 10.30
N GLY A 519 14.51 -11.16 11.59
CA GLY A 519 13.75 -12.17 12.30
C GLY A 519 14.47 -13.52 12.30
N PHE A 520 13.81 -14.57 11.81
CA PHE A 520 14.41 -15.88 11.57
C PHE A 520 15.32 -15.92 10.33
N GLY A 521 15.27 -14.88 9.48
CA GLY A 521 16.04 -14.78 8.25
C GLY A 521 15.20 -14.77 6.99
N LEU A 522 15.83 -15.10 5.85
CA LEU A 522 15.21 -15.19 4.53
C LEU A 522 14.67 -16.60 4.29
N PRO A 523 13.37 -16.80 4.03
CA PRO A 523 12.83 -18.12 3.71
C PRO A 523 13.29 -18.55 2.31
N LEU A 524 13.91 -19.71 2.25
CA LEU A 524 14.51 -20.28 1.04
C LEU A 524 14.15 -21.77 0.88
N PRO A 525 14.13 -22.27 -0.38
CA PRO A 525 13.95 -23.68 -0.69
C PRO A 525 15.00 -24.60 -0.08
#